data_6525a8899cd0910fb23e96f2191c88e8
#
_entry.id   6525a8899cd0910fb23e96f2191c88e8
#
_cell.length_a   1.000
_cell.length_b   1.000
_cell.length_c   1.000
_cell.angle_alpha   90.00
_cell.angle_beta   90.00
_cell.angle_gamma   90.00
#
_symmetry.space_group_name_H-M   'P 1'
#
loop_
_entity.id
_entity.type
_entity.pdbx_description
1 polymer ?
#
loop_
_entity_poly.entity_id
_entity_poly.type
_entity_poly.pdbx_seq_one_letter_code
_entity_poly.pdbx_strand_id
1 'polypeptide(L)'
;MNAQNSLLGLLNRGPNYGYELKKLYDQLFGQEKPILAGQVYSSLSRLERDAKITELAARPDAPSEGPDRIKYQITPAGSAYFQNWLRTPEEASPYLQADLYYKVVLALINDVNTNEFLDIQRHAHIARMRELTRERERSRNIAHVLLIDNAIFHIEADLRWIDLTSRRIHHLKEEVCQNLA
;
A
#
# COMPACT_ATOMS: atom_id res chain seq x y z
N MET A 1 -1.87 -2.87 -2.31
CA MET A 1 -2.91 -3.25 -1.32
C MET A 1 -3.99 -4.07 -2.01
N ASN A 2 -4.39 -5.20 -1.46
CA ASN A 2 -5.40 -6.09 -2.07
C ASN A 2 -6.81 -5.68 -1.58
N ALA A 3 -7.56 -4.93 -2.39
CA ALA A 3 -8.90 -4.45 -2.07
C ALA A 3 -9.86 -5.59 -1.64
N GLN A 4 -9.72 -6.77 -2.23
CA GLN A 4 -10.57 -7.93 -1.88
C GLN A 4 -10.39 -8.35 -0.41
N ASN A 5 -9.15 -8.47 0.07
CA ASN A 5 -8.87 -8.87 1.45
C ASN A 5 -9.33 -7.80 2.45
N SER A 6 -9.20 -6.52 2.12
CA SER A 6 -9.70 -5.43 2.96
C SER A 6 -11.23 -5.45 3.06
N LEU A 7 -11.94 -5.60 1.94
CA LEU A 7 -13.41 -5.71 1.92
C LEU A 7 -13.90 -6.97 2.66
N LEU A 8 -13.21 -8.09 2.48
CA LEU A 8 -13.51 -9.34 3.19
C LEU A 8 -13.34 -9.18 4.70
N GLY A 9 -12.28 -8.48 5.13
CA GLY A 9 -12.06 -8.16 6.53
C GLY A 9 -13.14 -7.25 7.14
N LEU A 10 -13.65 -6.29 6.37
CA LEU A 10 -14.77 -5.45 6.80
C LEU A 10 -16.05 -6.29 6.95
N LEU A 11 -16.32 -7.21 6.02
CA LEU A 11 -17.46 -8.13 6.09
C LEU A 11 -17.32 -9.17 7.20
N ASN A 12 -16.10 -9.48 7.65
CA ASN A 12 -15.90 -10.38 8.79
C ASN A 12 -16.41 -9.80 10.12
N ARG A 13 -16.65 -8.50 10.19
CA ARG A 13 -17.29 -7.82 11.34
C ARG A 13 -18.81 -7.93 11.32
N GLY A 14 -19.41 -8.20 10.18
CA GLY A 14 -20.86 -8.33 9.98
C GLY A 14 -21.27 -7.97 8.55
N PRO A 15 -22.51 -8.37 8.17
CA PRO A 15 -23.06 -8.08 6.86
C PRO A 15 -23.17 -6.59 6.57
N ASN A 16 -22.83 -6.17 5.33
CA ASN A 16 -22.85 -4.75 4.97
C ASN A 16 -23.20 -4.53 3.49
N TYR A 17 -23.59 -3.30 3.13
CA TYR A 17 -23.87 -2.88 1.76
C TYR A 17 -22.58 -2.45 1.03
N GLY A 18 -22.55 -2.58 -0.30
CA GLY A 18 -21.38 -2.23 -1.10
C GLY A 18 -20.95 -0.78 -0.94
N TYR A 19 -21.88 0.16 -0.89
CA TYR A 19 -21.58 1.59 -0.70
C TYR A 19 -21.03 1.92 0.71
N GLU A 20 -21.52 1.24 1.76
CA GLU A 20 -21.00 1.39 3.12
C GLU A 20 -19.59 0.79 3.24
N LEU A 21 -19.35 -0.35 2.58
CA LEU A 21 -18.01 -0.94 2.51
C LEU A 21 -17.01 0.01 1.85
N LYS A 22 -17.42 0.71 0.77
CA LYS A 22 -16.62 1.75 0.14
C LYS A 22 -16.27 2.86 1.13
N LYS A 23 -17.27 3.39 1.85
CA LYS A 23 -17.09 4.45 2.83
C LYS A 23 -16.14 4.05 3.96
N LEU A 24 -16.33 2.84 4.52
CA LEU A 24 -15.44 2.29 5.54
C LEU A 24 -14.01 2.07 5.02
N TYR A 25 -13.89 1.57 3.79
CA TYR A 25 -12.59 1.40 3.15
C TYR A 25 -11.86 2.74 3.03
N ASP A 26 -12.53 3.77 2.52
CA ASP A 26 -11.95 5.10 2.34
C ASP A 26 -11.57 5.74 3.68
N GLN A 27 -12.38 5.56 4.72
CA GLN A 27 -12.06 6.05 6.07
C GLN A 27 -10.82 5.38 6.68
N LEU A 28 -10.62 4.09 6.44
CA LEU A 28 -9.54 3.33 7.06
C LEU A 28 -8.26 3.32 6.22
N PHE A 29 -8.39 3.23 4.90
CA PHE A 29 -7.28 2.92 3.99
C PHE A 29 -7.15 3.91 2.81
N GLY A 30 -8.17 4.74 2.56
CA GLY A 30 -8.27 5.60 1.39
C GLY A 30 -7.65 6.99 1.52
N GLN A 31 -6.92 7.27 2.59
CA GLN A 31 -6.39 8.62 2.90
C GLN A 31 -5.55 9.21 1.77
N GLU A 32 -4.68 8.42 1.14
CA GLU A 32 -3.88 8.85 0.00
C GLU A 32 -4.56 8.55 -1.35
N LYS A 33 -5.31 7.47 -1.42
CA LYS A 33 -5.97 7.01 -2.66
C LYS A 33 -7.29 6.31 -2.37
N PRO A 34 -8.41 7.04 -2.42
CA PRO A 34 -9.74 6.46 -2.26
C PRO A 34 -10.01 5.35 -3.30
N ILE A 35 -10.76 4.33 -2.89
CA ILE A 35 -11.15 3.26 -3.81
C ILE A 35 -12.31 3.71 -4.71
N LEU A 36 -12.24 3.41 -5.99
CA LEU A 36 -13.34 3.69 -6.91
C LEU A 36 -14.52 2.72 -6.68
N ALA A 37 -15.76 3.20 -6.83
CA ALA A 37 -16.95 2.36 -6.68
C ALA A 37 -16.89 1.10 -7.57
N GLY A 38 -16.50 1.23 -8.83
CA GLY A 38 -16.33 0.09 -9.73
C GLY A 38 -15.32 -0.96 -9.24
N GLN A 39 -14.28 -0.55 -8.53
CA GLN A 39 -13.30 -1.47 -7.94
C GLN A 39 -13.89 -2.23 -6.74
N VAL A 40 -14.75 -1.58 -5.95
CA VAL A 40 -15.46 -2.24 -4.84
C VAL A 40 -16.37 -3.32 -5.40
N TYR A 41 -17.26 -2.98 -6.33
CA TYR A 41 -18.22 -3.94 -6.88
C TYR A 41 -17.55 -5.07 -7.67
N SER A 42 -16.49 -4.78 -8.44
CA SER A 42 -15.71 -5.82 -9.11
C SER A 42 -15.01 -6.75 -8.12
N SER A 43 -14.58 -6.24 -6.97
CA SER A 43 -13.98 -7.06 -5.90
C SER A 43 -15.02 -7.92 -5.20
N LEU A 44 -16.22 -7.37 -4.91
CA LEU A 44 -17.33 -8.12 -4.33
C LEU A 44 -17.78 -9.25 -5.25
N SER A 45 -17.96 -8.97 -6.55
CA SER A 45 -18.33 -10.02 -7.54
C SER A 45 -17.29 -11.15 -7.62
N ARG A 46 -16.00 -10.85 -7.49
CA ARG A 46 -14.95 -11.88 -7.44
C ARG A 46 -15.03 -12.71 -6.15
N LEU A 47 -15.22 -12.05 -5.00
CA LEU A 47 -15.36 -12.72 -3.72
C LEU A 47 -16.59 -13.64 -3.68
N GLU A 48 -17.67 -13.22 -4.32
CA GLU A 48 -18.90 -14.01 -4.46
C GLU A 48 -18.70 -15.22 -5.39
N ARG A 49 -18.12 -14.99 -6.57
CA ARG A 49 -17.75 -16.09 -7.49
C ARG A 49 -16.84 -17.13 -6.82
N ASP A 50 -15.93 -16.67 -5.96
CA ASP A 50 -15.01 -17.51 -5.20
C ASP A 50 -15.68 -18.11 -3.93
N ALA A 51 -17.00 -17.97 -3.76
CA ALA A 51 -17.81 -18.41 -2.63
C ALA A 51 -17.31 -17.92 -1.24
N LYS A 52 -16.58 -16.81 -1.19
CA LYS A 52 -16.08 -16.22 0.05
C LYS A 52 -17.10 -15.28 0.70
N ILE A 53 -18.03 -14.75 -0.07
CA ILE A 53 -19.18 -13.97 0.39
C ILE A 53 -20.44 -14.47 -0.31
N THR A 54 -21.59 -14.08 0.23
CA THR A 54 -22.90 -14.31 -0.39
C THR A 54 -23.76 -13.06 -0.24
N GLU A 55 -24.69 -12.87 -1.16
CA GLU A 55 -25.74 -11.88 -1.02
C GLU A 55 -26.76 -12.34 0.04
N LEU A 56 -27.17 -11.44 0.90
CA LEU A 56 -28.33 -11.66 1.75
C LEU A 56 -29.58 -11.30 0.98
N ALA A 57 -30.55 -12.22 0.93
CA ALA A 57 -31.84 -11.97 0.32
C ALA A 57 -32.47 -10.70 0.91
N ALA A 58 -32.89 -9.78 0.04
CA ALA A 58 -33.68 -8.64 0.45
C ALA A 58 -34.94 -9.12 1.18
N ARG A 59 -35.36 -8.43 2.24
CA ARG A 59 -36.65 -8.70 2.86
C ARG A 59 -37.73 -8.59 1.79
N PRO A 60 -38.74 -9.54 1.74
CA PRO A 60 -39.80 -9.54 0.74
C PRO A 60 -40.57 -8.20 0.64
N ASP A 61 -40.59 -7.40 1.71
CA ASP A 61 -41.34 -6.16 1.82
C ASP A 61 -40.50 -4.89 1.54
N ALA A 62 -39.23 -5.03 1.14
CA ALA A 62 -38.41 -3.86 0.78
C ALA A 62 -38.61 -3.51 -0.70
N PRO A 63 -38.85 -2.23 -1.06
CA PRO A 63 -38.94 -1.83 -2.45
C PRO A 63 -37.65 -2.19 -3.19
N SER A 64 -37.78 -2.92 -4.29
CA SER A 64 -36.67 -3.32 -5.16
C SER A 64 -36.15 -2.11 -5.92
N GLU A 65 -35.09 -1.48 -5.44
CA GLU A 65 -34.46 -0.36 -6.14
C GLU A 65 -32.93 -0.46 -6.08
N GLY A 66 -32.36 -0.82 -7.22
CA GLY A 66 -30.97 -0.61 -7.62
C GLY A 66 -29.89 -1.50 -6.97
N PRO A 67 -28.73 -1.61 -7.62
CA PRO A 67 -27.60 -2.45 -7.18
C PRO A 67 -26.97 -2.00 -5.85
N ASP A 68 -27.26 -0.77 -5.39
CA ASP A 68 -26.72 -0.22 -4.15
C ASP A 68 -27.34 -0.80 -2.87
N ARG A 69 -28.39 -1.64 -2.98
CA ARG A 69 -29.12 -2.21 -1.85
C ARG A 69 -28.81 -3.69 -1.57
N ILE A 70 -27.88 -4.28 -2.30
CA ILE A 70 -27.43 -5.65 -2.05
C ILE A 70 -26.56 -5.65 -0.79
N LYS A 71 -26.98 -6.42 0.19
CA LYS A 71 -26.23 -6.64 1.43
C LYS A 71 -25.41 -7.92 1.29
N TYR A 72 -24.12 -7.82 1.51
CA TYR A 72 -23.19 -8.94 1.43
C TYR A 72 -22.85 -9.46 2.82
N GLN A 73 -22.64 -10.77 2.90
CA GLN A 73 -22.22 -11.47 4.12
C GLN A 73 -21.05 -12.38 3.80
N ILE A 74 -20.06 -12.44 4.70
CA ILE A 74 -18.96 -13.38 4.61
C ILE A 74 -19.47 -14.81 4.85
N THR A 75 -18.97 -15.77 4.07
CA THR A 75 -19.23 -17.21 4.29
C THR A 75 -18.23 -17.80 5.28
N PRO A 76 -18.50 -19.01 5.83
CA PRO A 76 -17.49 -19.72 6.62
C PRO A 76 -16.17 -19.93 5.88
N ALA A 77 -16.23 -20.23 4.57
CA ALA A 77 -15.05 -20.36 3.72
C ALA A 77 -14.29 -19.03 3.57
N GLY A 78 -15.02 -17.92 3.41
CA GLY A 78 -14.44 -16.57 3.36
C GLY A 78 -13.76 -16.18 4.66
N SER A 79 -14.38 -16.48 5.80
CA SER A 79 -13.79 -16.22 7.11
C SER A 79 -12.52 -17.04 7.35
N ALA A 80 -12.54 -18.33 7.02
CA ALA A 80 -11.34 -19.19 7.10
C ALA A 80 -10.21 -18.67 6.21
N TYR A 81 -10.52 -18.29 4.96
CA TYR A 81 -9.53 -17.67 4.05
C TYR A 81 -8.94 -16.38 4.63
N PHE A 82 -9.79 -15.49 5.16
CA PHE A 82 -9.35 -14.22 5.75
C PHE A 82 -8.44 -14.45 6.96
N GLN A 83 -8.79 -15.37 7.84
CA GLN A 83 -7.96 -15.73 9.01
C GLN A 83 -6.61 -16.32 8.59
N ASN A 84 -6.58 -17.17 7.57
CA ASN A 84 -5.34 -17.71 7.03
C ASN A 84 -4.46 -16.61 6.41
N TRP A 85 -5.06 -15.72 5.62
CA TRP A 85 -4.35 -14.58 5.03
C TRP A 85 -3.72 -13.68 6.10
N LEU A 86 -4.44 -13.36 7.19
CA LEU A 86 -3.89 -12.56 8.29
C LEU A 86 -2.69 -13.20 8.98
N ARG A 87 -2.61 -14.54 8.99
CA ARG A 87 -1.51 -15.29 9.60
C ARG A 87 -0.36 -15.59 8.65
N THR A 88 -0.57 -15.42 7.36
CA THR A 88 0.48 -15.62 6.36
C THR A 88 1.44 -14.44 6.41
N PRO A 89 2.73 -14.66 6.72
CA PRO A 89 3.72 -13.58 6.72
C PRO A 89 3.83 -12.95 5.33
N GLU A 90 3.95 -11.62 5.28
CA GLU A 90 4.33 -10.93 4.05
C GLU A 90 5.81 -11.21 3.75
N GLU A 91 6.11 -11.49 2.49
CA GLU A 91 7.48 -11.73 2.06
C GLU A 91 8.31 -10.45 2.17
N ALA A 92 9.45 -10.52 2.84
CA ALA A 92 10.35 -9.38 2.96
C ALA A 92 10.88 -9.00 1.57
N SER A 93 10.51 -7.84 1.08
CA SER A 93 11.00 -7.32 -0.20
C SER A 93 12.30 -6.55 0.01
N PRO A 94 13.44 -7.00 -0.56
CA PRO A 94 14.70 -6.27 -0.49
C PRO A 94 14.75 -5.06 -1.44
N TYR A 95 13.77 -4.88 -2.33
CA TYR A 95 13.80 -3.88 -3.41
C TYR A 95 12.72 -2.82 -3.21
N LEU A 96 12.84 -2.02 -2.13
CA LEU A 96 11.86 -0.97 -1.84
C LEU A 96 11.93 0.22 -2.81
N GLN A 97 13.15 0.58 -3.24
CA GLN A 97 13.40 1.71 -4.14
C GLN A 97 14.33 1.28 -5.30
N ALA A 98 13.88 0.30 -6.10
CA ALA A 98 14.64 -0.17 -7.25
C ALA A 98 15.07 0.96 -8.19
N ASP A 99 14.21 1.96 -8.42
CA ASP A 99 14.51 3.12 -9.27
C ASP A 99 15.67 3.95 -8.76
N LEU A 100 15.79 4.13 -7.45
CA LEU A 100 16.90 4.87 -6.85
C LEU A 100 18.24 4.15 -7.09
N TYR A 101 18.29 2.83 -6.91
CA TYR A 101 19.45 2.00 -7.20
C TYR A 101 19.85 2.11 -8.68
N TYR A 102 18.89 1.92 -9.61
CA TYR A 102 19.18 2.03 -11.05
C TYR A 102 19.71 3.40 -11.43
N LYS A 103 19.16 4.49 -10.89
CA LYS A 103 19.62 5.85 -11.15
C LYS A 103 21.05 6.07 -10.68
N VAL A 104 21.43 5.54 -9.52
CA VAL A 104 22.82 5.63 -9.02
C VAL A 104 23.77 4.89 -9.95
N VAL A 105 23.46 3.65 -10.33
CA VAL A 105 24.32 2.88 -11.25
C VAL A 105 24.45 3.59 -12.60
N LEU A 106 23.33 4.07 -13.16
CA LEU A 106 23.35 4.80 -14.42
C LEU A 106 24.13 6.12 -14.33
N ALA A 107 24.05 6.83 -13.22
CA ALA A 107 24.83 8.05 -12.99
C ALA A 107 26.35 7.75 -12.94
N LEU A 108 26.73 6.62 -12.31
CA LEU A 108 28.14 6.20 -12.24
C LEU A 108 28.72 5.88 -13.63
N ILE A 109 28.00 5.10 -14.45
CA ILE A 109 28.49 4.68 -15.77
C ILE A 109 28.45 5.82 -16.82
N ASN A 110 27.67 6.86 -16.60
CA ASN A 110 27.56 8.02 -17.50
C ASN A 110 28.34 9.24 -17.00
N ASP A 111 29.25 9.08 -16.03
CA ASP A 111 30.06 10.16 -15.46
C ASP A 111 29.25 11.36 -14.94
N VAL A 112 28.01 11.13 -14.54
CA VAL A 112 27.18 12.16 -13.90
C VAL A 112 27.67 12.36 -12.47
N ASN A 113 27.58 13.62 -11.97
CA ASN A 113 27.91 13.91 -10.58
C ASN A 113 26.97 13.21 -9.60
N THR A 114 27.32 11.97 -9.25
CA THR A 114 26.48 11.09 -8.44
C THR A 114 26.30 11.62 -7.01
N ASN A 115 27.25 12.36 -6.46
CA ASN A 115 27.11 12.98 -5.14
C ASN A 115 26.03 14.06 -5.15
N GLU A 116 26.00 14.93 -6.15
CA GLU A 116 24.95 15.93 -6.32
C GLU A 116 23.57 15.27 -6.47
N PHE A 117 23.49 14.20 -7.27
CA PHE A 117 22.26 13.42 -7.40
C PHE A 117 21.81 12.86 -6.06
N LEU A 118 22.71 12.25 -5.26
CA LEU A 118 22.39 11.70 -3.96
C LEU A 118 21.95 12.79 -2.96
N ASP A 119 22.54 13.97 -3.02
CA ASP A 119 22.16 15.12 -2.19
C ASP A 119 20.75 15.62 -2.54
N ILE A 120 20.39 15.69 -3.82
CA ILE A 120 19.04 16.03 -4.26
C ILE A 120 18.03 15.00 -3.69
N GLN A 121 18.34 13.71 -3.80
CA GLN A 121 17.47 12.65 -3.25
C GLN A 121 17.35 12.75 -1.72
N ARG A 122 18.47 12.99 -1.02
CA ARG A 122 18.47 13.19 0.44
C ARG A 122 17.54 14.32 0.86
N HIS A 123 17.64 15.48 0.20
CA HIS A 123 16.80 16.64 0.50
C HIS A 123 15.32 16.34 0.27
N ALA A 124 14.98 15.67 -0.83
CA ALA A 124 13.59 15.26 -1.14
C ALA A 124 13.02 14.31 -0.08
N HIS A 125 13.81 13.31 0.33
CA HIS A 125 13.40 12.35 1.36
C HIS A 125 13.20 13.01 2.73
N ILE A 126 14.12 13.91 3.13
CA ILE A 126 13.99 14.67 4.39
C ILE A 126 12.76 15.59 4.35
N ALA A 127 12.49 16.25 3.22
CA ALA A 127 11.30 17.08 3.07
C ALA A 127 10.02 16.25 3.24
N ARG A 128 9.94 15.10 2.57
CA ARG A 128 8.78 14.19 2.69
C ARG A 128 8.61 13.64 4.10
N MET A 129 9.70 13.27 4.77
CA MET A 129 9.66 12.80 6.15
C MET A 129 9.10 13.87 7.11
N ARG A 130 9.48 15.14 6.93
CA ARG A 130 8.94 16.26 7.73
C ARG A 130 7.43 16.45 7.49
N GLU A 131 6.96 16.32 6.26
CA GLU A 131 5.54 16.39 5.93
C GLU A 131 4.76 15.27 6.63
N LEU A 132 5.23 14.03 6.49
CA LEU A 132 4.61 12.86 7.12
C LEU A 132 4.60 12.97 8.66
N THR A 133 5.66 13.48 9.27
CA THR A 133 5.71 13.70 10.72
C THR A 133 4.64 14.69 11.17
N ARG A 134 4.45 15.79 10.45
CA ARG A 134 3.39 16.76 10.76
C ARG A 134 1.99 16.18 10.55
N GLU A 135 1.81 15.35 9.53
CA GLU A 135 0.55 14.66 9.24
C GLU A 135 0.22 13.65 10.35
N ARG A 136 1.22 12.88 10.79
CA ARG A 136 1.11 11.96 11.94
C ARG A 136 0.63 12.66 13.21
N GLU A 137 1.21 13.80 13.55
CA GLU A 137 0.85 14.58 14.74
C GLU A 137 -0.61 15.10 14.71
N ARG A 138 -1.14 15.35 13.51
CA ARG A 138 -2.52 15.83 13.31
C ARG A 138 -3.55 14.71 13.22
N SER A 139 -3.12 13.51 12.90
CA SER A 139 -4.01 12.38 12.67
C SER A 139 -4.56 11.84 13.99
N ARG A 140 -5.90 11.67 14.06
CA ARG A 140 -6.60 10.99 15.16
C ARG A 140 -6.98 9.55 14.79
N ASN A 141 -6.70 9.12 13.55
CA ASN A 141 -7.02 7.79 13.06
C ASN A 141 -5.79 6.91 13.24
N ILE A 142 -5.85 5.93 14.14
CA ILE A 142 -4.73 5.03 14.42
C ILE A 142 -4.30 4.21 13.20
N ALA A 143 -5.22 3.80 12.32
CA ALA A 143 -4.87 3.08 11.10
C ALA A 143 -4.05 3.98 10.15
N HIS A 144 -4.39 5.27 10.09
CA HIS A 144 -3.63 6.25 9.32
C HIS A 144 -2.26 6.54 9.95
N VAL A 145 -2.17 6.65 11.27
CA VAL A 145 -0.90 6.79 11.98
C VAL A 145 0.04 5.61 11.68
N LEU A 146 -0.45 4.37 11.73
CA LEU A 146 0.35 3.19 11.39
C LEU A 146 0.84 3.20 9.94
N LEU A 147 0.03 3.68 9.00
CA LEU A 147 0.43 3.83 7.59
C LEU A 147 1.55 4.87 7.45
N ILE A 148 1.43 6.00 8.13
CA ILE A 148 2.46 7.06 8.12
C ILE A 148 3.75 6.56 8.77
N ASP A 149 3.69 5.86 9.90
CA ASP A 149 4.86 5.28 10.55
C ASP A 149 5.59 4.33 9.61
N ASN A 150 4.86 3.45 8.91
CA ASN A 150 5.44 2.58 7.90
C ASN A 150 6.17 3.38 6.80
N ALA A 151 5.55 4.44 6.27
CA ALA A 151 6.17 5.30 5.26
C ALA A 151 7.43 6.00 5.77
N ILE A 152 7.43 6.49 7.01
CA ILE A 152 8.60 7.12 7.66
C ILE A 152 9.75 6.12 7.77
N PHE A 153 9.51 4.88 8.23
CA PHE A 153 10.54 3.86 8.34
C PHE A 153 11.16 3.49 6.99
N HIS A 154 10.37 3.47 5.91
CA HIS A 154 10.90 3.26 4.57
C HIS A 154 11.81 4.42 4.14
N ILE A 155 11.41 5.67 4.38
CA ILE A 155 12.23 6.85 4.08
C ILE A 155 13.53 6.85 4.91
N GLU A 156 13.49 6.45 6.17
CA GLU A 156 14.68 6.30 7.00
C GLU A 156 15.65 5.26 6.43
N ALA A 157 15.13 4.14 5.95
CA ALA A 157 15.94 3.11 5.30
C ALA A 157 16.60 3.64 4.02
N ASP A 158 15.85 4.36 3.19
CA ASP A 158 16.38 5.01 1.98
C ASP A 158 17.48 6.04 2.31
N LEU A 159 17.28 6.88 3.32
CA LEU A 159 18.26 7.85 3.78
C LEU A 159 19.57 7.18 4.26
N ARG A 160 19.46 6.09 5.00
CA ARG A 160 20.63 5.30 5.43
C ARG A 160 21.37 4.70 4.23
N TRP A 161 20.63 4.22 3.23
CA TRP A 161 21.22 3.68 2.01
C TRP A 161 21.91 4.79 1.18
N ILE A 162 21.29 5.97 1.05
CA ILE A 162 21.87 7.15 0.38
C ILE A 162 23.19 7.53 1.06
N ASP A 163 23.22 7.61 2.40
CA ASP A 163 24.43 7.95 3.15
C ASP A 163 25.53 6.91 2.99
N LEU A 164 25.21 5.64 3.03
CA LEU A 164 26.15 4.54 2.82
C LEU A 164 26.75 4.59 1.41
N THR A 165 25.89 4.79 0.40
CA THR A 165 26.27 4.85 -1.01
C THR A 165 27.17 6.05 -1.27
N SER A 166 26.83 7.24 -0.75
CA SER A 166 27.64 8.46 -0.87
C SER A 166 29.05 8.27 -0.33
N ARG A 167 29.21 7.56 0.79
CA ARG A 167 30.55 7.27 1.36
C ARG A 167 31.37 6.30 0.51
N ARG A 168 30.73 5.46 -0.29
CA ARG A 168 31.36 4.42 -1.13
C ARG A 168 31.51 4.81 -2.59
N ILE A 169 31.07 6.00 -2.98
CA ILE A 169 30.89 6.40 -4.38
C ILE A 169 32.15 6.23 -5.23
N HIS A 170 33.33 6.60 -4.69
CA HIS A 170 34.59 6.48 -5.40
C HIS A 170 34.94 5.03 -5.71
N HIS A 171 34.80 4.14 -4.75
CA HIS A 171 35.05 2.72 -4.92
C HIS A 171 34.07 2.05 -5.86
N LEU A 172 32.78 2.40 -5.73
CA LEU A 172 31.74 1.90 -6.64
C LEU A 172 31.97 2.33 -8.09
N LYS A 173 32.47 3.55 -8.31
CA LYS A 173 32.80 4.03 -9.67
C LYS A 173 33.91 3.21 -10.28
N GLU A 174 34.96 2.92 -9.55
CA GLU A 174 36.10 2.10 -10.02
C GLU A 174 35.63 0.68 -10.39
N GLU A 175 34.87 0.01 -9.52
CA GLU A 175 34.36 -1.34 -9.78
C GLU A 175 33.38 -1.40 -10.95
N VAL A 176 32.44 -0.45 -11.05
CA VAL A 176 31.45 -0.41 -12.13
C VAL A 176 32.11 -0.16 -13.47
N CYS A 177 33.09 0.75 -13.55
CA CYS A 177 33.82 1.03 -14.80
C CYS A 177 34.70 -0.14 -15.24
N GLN A 178 35.34 -0.85 -14.29
CA GLN A 178 36.13 -2.06 -14.61
C GLN A 178 35.28 -3.20 -15.20
N ASN A 179 34.03 -3.33 -14.78
CA ASN A 179 33.12 -4.38 -15.30
C ASN A 179 32.53 -4.07 -16.69
N LEU A 180 32.74 -2.84 -17.21
CA LEU A 180 32.26 -2.42 -18.53
C LEU A 180 33.38 -2.36 -19.59
N ALA A 181 34.64 -2.53 -19.19
CA ALA A 181 35.81 -2.57 -20.05
C ALA A 181 36.11 -3.99 -20.54
#